data_9e1a3b9460083a61a74c97a66d801f17
#
_entry.id   9e1a3b9460083a61a74c97a66d801f17
#
_cell.length_a   1.000
_cell.length_b   1.000
_cell.length_c   1.000
_cell.angle_alpha   90.00
_cell.angle_beta   90.00
_cell.angle_gamma   90.00
#
_symmetry.space_group_name_H-M   'P 1'
#
loop_
_entity.id
_entity.type
_entity.pdbx_description
1 polymer ?
#
loop_
_entity_poly.entity_id
_entity_poly.type
_entity_poly.pdbx_seq_one_letter_code
_entity_poly.pdbx_strand_id
1 'polypeptide(L)'
;VKSLVGGETLVEPVITKEKEILISGGTVLKPEYLDLISFLGIDTVCIEDPYEAFETTHFIISEERKQYYVSEVQKILENHIYHGKNSLNKMTDLANEIVREITEEEQPKVIDIEERNGSLYEHTVLVTMLSLVVAKMLKVKEESYIDIAIGALLHDLGMRYITVPYINFDMDNRPASEVFELKKHTILAYSALEGEDWISPVSKKMVLSHHERKDGSGYPLKQKTKDIECNILQVCDAFDCMISGMECKRISVQQALETMIEAADLLFERKIVKVLQKIVAYYPVGTKIRLNTGETGIVVCQTDNSIRPVVA
;
A
#
# COMPACT_ATOMS: atom_id res chain seq x y z
N VAL A 1 13.64 -17.51 10.57
CA VAL A 1 14.05 -18.86 11.09
C VAL A 1 12.85 -19.77 11.25
N LYS A 2 11.72 -19.32 11.83
CA LYS A 2 10.51 -20.16 12.06
C LYS A 2 9.88 -20.77 10.78
N SER A 3 10.17 -20.21 9.62
CA SER A 3 9.67 -20.68 8.31
C SER A 3 10.64 -21.60 7.57
N LEU A 4 11.87 -21.78 8.07
CA LEU A 4 12.90 -22.61 7.45
C LEU A 4 12.72 -24.07 7.89
N VAL A 5 13.05 -24.98 6.98
CA VAL A 5 12.91 -26.43 7.22
C VAL A 5 14.26 -27.17 7.14
N GLY A 6 15.33 -26.49 6.75
CA GLY A 6 16.64 -27.07 6.47
C GLY A 6 16.83 -27.41 5.00
N GLY A 7 18.05 -27.22 4.52
CA GLY A 7 18.41 -27.31 3.10
C GLY A 7 18.70 -25.96 2.46
N GLU A 8 18.31 -24.86 3.09
CA GLU A 8 18.60 -23.50 2.65
C GLU A 8 20.07 -23.16 2.85
N THR A 9 20.67 -22.41 1.91
CA THR A 9 22.06 -21.94 2.01
C THR A 9 22.09 -20.53 2.61
N LEU A 10 22.95 -20.30 3.60
CA LEU A 10 23.19 -18.98 4.17
C LEU A 10 23.96 -18.09 3.19
N VAL A 11 23.51 -16.88 2.94
CA VAL A 11 24.29 -15.83 2.24
C VAL A 11 25.28 -15.20 3.20
N GLU A 12 24.80 -14.77 4.36
CA GLU A 12 25.62 -14.11 5.38
C GLU A 12 25.87 -15.01 6.58
N PRO A 13 27.01 -14.83 7.27
CA PRO A 13 27.28 -15.60 8.47
C PRO A 13 26.29 -15.24 9.58
N VAL A 14 25.87 -16.25 10.33
CA VAL A 14 25.10 -16.04 11.57
C VAL A 14 26.08 -15.65 12.67
N ILE A 15 25.87 -14.48 13.28
CA ILE A 15 26.77 -13.87 14.25
C ILE A 15 26.09 -13.78 15.61
N THR A 16 26.79 -14.13 16.69
CA THR A 16 26.32 -13.96 18.07
C THR A 16 26.31 -12.48 18.49
N LYS A 17 25.69 -12.19 19.63
CA LYS A 17 25.71 -10.83 20.23
C LYS A 17 27.14 -10.37 20.56
N GLU A 18 28.06 -11.29 20.79
CA GLU A 18 29.48 -11.05 21.06
C GLU A 18 30.30 -10.89 19.78
N LYS A 19 29.66 -10.87 18.61
CA LYS A 19 30.27 -10.76 17.27
C LYS A 19 31.09 -11.97 16.84
N GLU A 20 30.90 -13.13 17.44
CA GLU A 20 31.48 -14.37 16.98
C GLU A 20 30.65 -15.03 15.89
N ILE A 21 31.31 -15.58 14.87
CA ILE A 21 30.66 -16.31 13.79
C ILE A 21 30.20 -17.66 14.31
N LEU A 22 28.90 -17.87 14.39
CA LEU A 22 28.30 -19.12 14.80
C LEU A 22 28.21 -20.11 13.64
N ILE A 23 27.76 -19.64 12.46
CA ILE A 23 27.66 -20.41 11.23
C ILE A 23 28.16 -19.53 10.09
N SER A 24 29.05 -20.04 9.27
CA SER A 24 29.61 -19.28 8.15
C SER A 24 28.59 -19.09 7.02
N GLY A 25 28.73 -17.99 6.28
CA GLY A 25 28.04 -17.83 4.98
C GLY A 25 28.43 -18.96 4.02
N GLY A 26 27.54 -19.30 3.10
CA GLY A 26 27.68 -20.46 2.20
C GLY A 26 27.36 -21.81 2.84
N THR A 27 27.01 -21.86 4.12
CA THR A 27 26.63 -23.11 4.80
C THR A 27 25.19 -23.50 4.50
N VAL A 28 24.99 -24.75 4.08
CA VAL A 28 23.63 -25.32 3.97
C VAL A 28 23.09 -25.60 5.38
N LEU A 29 21.96 -25.00 5.71
CA LEU A 29 21.33 -25.15 7.02
C LEU A 29 20.78 -26.57 7.20
N LYS A 30 21.12 -27.18 8.33
CA LYS A 30 20.51 -28.43 8.78
C LYS A 30 19.44 -28.12 9.82
N PRO A 31 18.45 -29.02 10.01
CA PRO A 31 17.44 -28.82 11.05
C PRO A 31 18.02 -28.50 12.43
N GLU A 32 19.13 -29.17 12.80
CA GLU A 32 19.80 -28.96 14.09
C GLU A 32 20.36 -27.53 14.24
N TYR A 33 20.74 -26.87 13.11
CA TYR A 33 21.20 -25.49 13.11
C TYR A 33 20.05 -24.51 13.36
N LEU A 34 18.84 -24.83 12.85
CA LEU A 34 17.63 -24.00 13.06
C LEU A 34 17.24 -23.98 14.54
N ASP A 35 17.32 -25.12 15.21
CA ASP A 35 17.06 -25.22 16.65
C ASP A 35 18.07 -24.38 17.45
N LEU A 36 19.36 -24.44 17.10
CA LEU A 36 20.41 -23.67 17.74
C LEU A 36 20.23 -22.16 17.54
N ILE A 37 19.95 -21.72 16.30
CA ILE A 37 19.71 -20.31 15.94
C ILE A 37 18.51 -19.77 16.73
N SER A 38 17.43 -20.54 16.78
CA SER A 38 16.22 -20.19 17.55
C SER A 38 16.47 -20.12 19.06
N PHE A 39 17.25 -21.05 19.60
CA PHE A 39 17.64 -21.08 21.02
C PHE A 39 18.43 -19.83 21.42
N LEU A 40 19.28 -19.32 20.51
CA LEU A 40 20.07 -18.11 20.72
C LEU A 40 19.27 -16.82 20.52
N GLY A 41 17.97 -16.91 20.22
CA GLY A 41 17.10 -15.77 20.03
C GLY A 41 17.38 -14.98 18.75
N ILE A 42 17.90 -15.65 17.72
CA ILE A 42 18.11 -15.07 16.39
C ILE A 42 16.85 -15.36 15.56
N ASP A 43 16.08 -14.35 15.27
CA ASP A 43 14.79 -14.47 14.60
C ASP A 43 14.89 -14.52 13.06
N THR A 44 15.94 -13.92 12.50
CA THR A 44 16.14 -13.79 11.05
C THR A 44 17.57 -14.19 10.64
N VAL A 45 17.67 -14.80 9.47
CA VAL A 45 18.94 -15.13 8.80
C VAL A 45 18.77 -14.84 7.31
N CYS A 46 19.87 -14.50 6.62
CA CYS A 46 19.90 -14.27 5.19
C CYS A 46 20.22 -15.58 4.48
N ILE A 47 19.32 -16.05 3.61
CA ILE A 47 19.50 -17.28 2.82
C ILE A 47 19.54 -16.95 1.33
N GLU A 48 20.18 -17.84 0.53
CA GLU A 48 20.13 -17.74 -0.92
C GLU A 48 18.68 -17.86 -1.40
N ASP A 49 18.31 -16.98 -2.31
CA ASP A 49 17.04 -17.10 -3.01
C ASP A 49 17.19 -18.11 -4.15
N PRO A 50 16.57 -19.30 -4.06
CA PRO A 50 16.64 -20.29 -5.13
C PRO A 50 16.00 -19.81 -6.44
N TYR A 51 15.29 -18.69 -6.40
CA TYR A 51 14.56 -18.11 -7.53
C TYR A 51 15.21 -16.82 -8.06
N GLU A 52 16.41 -16.45 -7.59
CA GLU A 52 17.16 -15.25 -8.04
C GLU A 52 17.34 -15.16 -9.57
N ALA A 53 17.30 -16.32 -10.25
CA ALA A 53 17.38 -16.38 -11.71
C ALA A 53 16.09 -15.97 -12.44
N PHE A 54 14.95 -15.83 -11.72
CA PHE A 54 13.72 -15.37 -12.30
C PHE A 54 13.66 -13.84 -12.22
N GLU A 55 13.20 -13.20 -13.32
CA GLU A 55 12.87 -11.78 -13.28
C GLU A 55 11.85 -11.54 -12.18
N THR A 56 12.29 -10.78 -11.19
CA THR A 56 11.57 -10.56 -9.97
C THR A 56 10.47 -9.51 -10.12
N THR A 57 9.85 -9.19 -9.06
CA THR A 57 8.77 -8.25 -8.80
C THR A 57 8.68 -7.02 -9.71
N HIS A 58 7.49 -6.77 -10.22
CA HIS A 58 7.16 -5.59 -10.99
C HIS A 58 6.51 -4.54 -10.07
N PHE A 59 7.31 -3.72 -9.44
CA PHE A 59 6.84 -2.61 -8.62
C PHE A 59 6.48 -1.39 -9.48
N ILE A 60 5.61 -0.51 -8.94
CA ILE A 60 5.29 0.79 -9.56
C ILE A 60 6.56 1.63 -9.71
N ILE A 61 7.40 1.62 -8.69
CA ILE A 61 8.72 2.27 -8.62
C ILE A 61 9.68 1.40 -7.80
N SER A 62 10.97 1.70 -7.87
CA SER A 62 11.97 1.01 -7.04
C SER A 62 11.74 1.26 -5.55
N GLU A 63 12.17 0.30 -4.71
CA GLU A 63 12.06 0.40 -3.25
C GLU A 63 12.80 1.65 -2.71
N GLU A 64 13.96 1.99 -3.29
CA GLU A 64 14.72 3.19 -2.93
C GLU A 64 13.90 4.47 -3.16
N ARG A 65 13.23 4.58 -4.30
CA ARG A 65 12.38 5.74 -4.63
C ARG A 65 11.15 5.79 -3.71
N LYS A 66 10.53 4.64 -3.44
CA LYS A 66 9.41 4.56 -2.49
C LYS A 66 9.82 5.09 -1.12
N GLN A 67 10.94 4.63 -0.57
CA GLN A 67 11.43 5.07 0.73
C GLN A 67 11.78 6.57 0.76
N TYR A 68 12.32 7.10 -0.33
CA TYR A 68 12.53 8.54 -0.49
C TYR A 68 11.21 9.31 -0.35
N TYR A 69 10.16 8.93 -1.10
CA TYR A 69 8.86 9.60 -1.03
C TYR A 69 8.19 9.47 0.34
N VAL A 70 8.27 8.29 0.94
CA VAL A 70 7.76 8.05 2.31
C VAL A 70 8.44 9.00 3.31
N SER A 71 9.75 9.14 3.24
CA SER A 71 10.54 10.04 4.09
C SER A 71 10.14 11.51 3.88
N GLU A 72 9.97 11.95 2.62
CA GLU A 72 9.59 13.35 2.33
C GLU A 72 8.16 13.65 2.77
N VAL A 73 7.19 12.74 2.52
CA VAL A 73 5.81 12.87 3.03
C VAL A 73 5.81 12.99 4.55
N GLN A 74 6.54 12.11 5.24
CA GLN A 74 6.67 12.15 6.69
C GLN A 74 7.19 13.50 7.17
N LYS A 75 8.31 13.98 6.62
CA LYS A 75 8.90 15.26 6.99
C LYS A 75 7.94 16.43 6.79
N ILE A 76 7.21 16.46 5.66
CA ILE A 76 6.28 17.54 5.36
C ILE A 76 5.09 17.53 6.32
N LEU A 77 4.48 16.36 6.55
CA LEU A 77 3.32 16.22 7.44
C LEU A 77 3.68 16.48 8.91
N GLU A 78 4.84 16.01 9.38
CA GLU A 78 5.31 16.27 10.73
C GLU A 78 5.65 17.76 10.94
N ASN A 79 6.32 18.39 9.97
CA ASN A 79 6.60 19.82 10.02
C ASN A 79 5.32 20.67 10.04
N HIS A 80 4.28 20.25 9.34
CA HIS A 80 2.99 20.94 9.36
C HIS A 80 2.40 21.01 10.77
N ILE A 81 2.50 19.93 11.53
CA ILE A 81 1.97 19.85 12.89
C ILE A 81 2.75 20.74 13.84
N TYR A 82 4.07 20.79 13.71
CA TYR A 82 4.94 21.53 14.63
C TYR A 82 5.12 23.00 14.24
N HIS A 83 5.03 23.36 12.97
CA HIS A 83 5.38 24.70 12.44
C HIS A 83 4.26 25.40 11.67
N GLY A 84 3.09 24.77 11.54
CA GLY A 84 1.92 25.36 10.90
C GLY A 84 1.90 25.28 9.37
N LYS A 85 0.96 25.99 8.77
CA LYS A 85 0.50 25.82 7.37
C LYS A 85 1.56 25.93 6.28
N ASN A 86 2.60 26.74 6.47
CA ASN A 86 3.59 27.06 5.41
C ASN A 86 4.45 25.87 4.94
N SER A 87 4.34 24.70 5.56
CA SER A 87 5.13 23.52 5.15
C SER A 87 4.41 22.64 4.13
N LEU A 88 3.09 22.71 4.05
CA LEU A 88 2.30 21.83 3.15
C LEU A 88 2.48 22.16 1.66
N ASN A 89 2.82 23.39 1.30
CA ASN A 89 3.05 23.76 -0.09
C ASN A 89 4.18 22.97 -0.77
N LYS A 90 5.12 22.41 0.01
CA LYS A 90 6.15 21.48 -0.48
C LYS A 90 5.55 20.19 -1.07
N MET A 91 4.31 19.84 -0.71
CA MET A 91 3.60 18.72 -1.33
C MET A 91 3.38 18.93 -2.85
N THR A 92 3.33 20.19 -3.31
CA THR A 92 3.21 20.47 -4.75
C THR A 92 4.44 19.99 -5.52
N ASP A 93 5.65 20.25 -4.99
CA ASP A 93 6.88 19.82 -5.63
C ASP A 93 6.97 18.29 -5.64
N LEU A 94 6.65 17.65 -4.50
CA LEU A 94 6.62 16.20 -4.38
C LEU A 94 5.58 15.56 -5.30
N ALA A 95 4.37 16.14 -5.39
CA ALA A 95 3.32 15.69 -6.30
C ALA A 95 3.76 15.76 -7.76
N ASN A 96 4.39 16.87 -8.17
CA ASN A 96 4.93 17.01 -9.53
C ASN A 96 6.01 15.97 -9.83
N GLU A 97 6.88 15.66 -8.86
CA GLU A 97 7.92 14.64 -9.03
C GLU A 97 7.30 13.25 -9.22
N ILE A 98 6.34 12.86 -8.37
CA ILE A 98 5.62 11.58 -8.47
C ILE A 98 4.84 11.48 -9.78
N VAL A 99 4.10 12.54 -10.17
CA VAL A 99 3.36 12.57 -11.44
C VAL A 99 4.30 12.34 -12.62
N ARG A 100 5.43 13.05 -12.66
CA ARG A 100 6.42 12.89 -13.73
C ARG A 100 6.94 11.45 -13.79
N GLU A 101 7.35 10.87 -12.67
CA GLU A 101 7.88 9.51 -12.60
C GLU A 101 6.85 8.47 -13.10
N ILE A 102 5.59 8.58 -12.67
CA ILE A 102 4.52 7.64 -13.10
C ILE A 102 4.13 7.85 -14.57
N THR A 103 4.22 9.07 -15.11
CA THR A 103 3.77 9.37 -16.48
C THR A 103 4.85 9.14 -17.52
N GLU A 104 6.11 9.44 -17.21
CA GLU A 104 7.25 9.32 -18.14
C GLU A 104 7.80 7.89 -18.20
N GLU A 105 7.69 7.11 -17.12
CA GLU A 105 8.12 5.73 -17.09
C GLU A 105 7.05 4.77 -17.65
N GLU A 106 7.53 3.74 -18.36
CA GLU A 106 6.65 2.64 -18.79
C GLU A 106 6.28 1.79 -17.59
N GLN A 107 4.99 1.78 -17.25
CA GLN A 107 4.50 1.01 -16.12
C GLN A 107 4.36 -0.47 -16.49
N PRO A 108 4.70 -1.41 -15.60
CA PRO A 108 4.47 -2.83 -15.81
C PRO A 108 2.98 -3.11 -16.03
N LYS A 109 2.66 -4.11 -16.83
CA LYS A 109 1.26 -4.50 -17.11
C LYS A 109 0.55 -5.05 -15.88
N VAL A 110 1.31 -5.74 -15.03
CA VAL A 110 0.86 -6.29 -13.76
C VAL A 110 1.87 -5.86 -12.68
N ILE A 111 1.37 -5.35 -11.58
CA ILE A 111 2.13 -4.76 -10.49
C ILE A 111 2.05 -5.68 -9.28
N ASP A 112 3.19 -5.99 -8.69
CA ASP A 112 3.26 -6.63 -7.39
C ASP A 112 3.03 -5.58 -6.29
N ILE A 113 2.02 -5.81 -5.46
CA ILE A 113 1.77 -5.03 -4.25
C ILE A 113 1.65 -6.04 -3.12
N GLU A 114 2.52 -5.91 -2.12
CA GLU A 114 2.58 -6.84 -1.01
C GLU A 114 1.72 -6.39 0.18
N GLU A 115 1.24 -7.38 0.93
CA GLU A 115 0.66 -7.14 2.24
C GLU A 115 1.75 -6.63 3.19
N ARG A 116 1.42 -5.63 3.98
CA ARG A 116 2.39 -5.02 4.89
C ARG A 116 1.74 -4.55 6.19
N ASN A 117 2.56 -4.19 7.14
CA ASN A 117 2.06 -3.51 8.34
C ASN A 117 1.72 -2.06 8.02
N GLY A 118 0.56 -1.61 8.48
CA GLY A 118 0.08 -0.26 8.23
C GLY A 118 1.06 0.80 8.71
N SER A 119 1.36 1.73 7.81
CA SER A 119 2.14 2.94 8.05
C SER A 119 1.45 4.07 7.30
N LEU A 120 1.07 5.13 8.02
CA LEU A 120 0.37 6.28 7.43
C LEU A 120 1.10 6.85 6.21
N TYR A 121 2.41 7.03 6.31
CA TYR A 121 3.20 7.68 5.26
C TYR A 121 3.40 6.76 4.05
N GLU A 122 3.63 5.46 4.28
CA GLU A 122 3.75 4.48 3.21
C GLU A 122 2.41 4.28 2.49
N HIS A 123 1.30 4.17 3.24
CA HIS A 123 -0.05 4.15 2.71
C HIS A 123 -0.31 5.36 1.80
N THR A 124 -0.06 6.56 2.31
CA THR A 124 -0.24 7.81 1.55
C THR A 124 0.51 7.79 0.21
N VAL A 125 1.77 7.36 0.20
CA VAL A 125 2.59 7.29 -1.01
C VAL A 125 2.05 6.25 -1.98
N LEU A 126 1.76 5.03 -1.51
CA LEU A 126 1.30 3.94 -2.38
C LEU A 126 -0.09 4.20 -2.95
N VAL A 127 -1.02 4.76 -2.16
CA VAL A 127 -2.34 5.20 -2.64
C VAL A 127 -2.19 6.27 -3.72
N THR A 128 -1.26 7.22 -3.55
CA THR A 128 -0.98 8.26 -4.55
C THR A 128 -0.50 7.64 -5.87
N MET A 129 0.49 6.77 -5.80
CA MET A 129 1.05 6.11 -6.98
C MET A 129 0.02 5.24 -7.69
N LEU A 130 -0.69 4.41 -6.94
CA LEU A 130 -1.74 3.53 -7.48
C LEU A 130 -2.86 4.36 -8.14
N SER A 131 -3.26 5.48 -7.52
CA SER A 131 -4.27 6.38 -8.09
C SER A 131 -3.83 6.97 -9.42
N LEU A 132 -2.56 7.36 -9.56
CA LEU A 132 -2.01 7.88 -10.81
C LEU A 132 -1.91 6.80 -11.90
N VAL A 133 -1.46 5.57 -11.55
CA VAL A 133 -1.44 4.44 -12.50
C VAL A 133 -2.86 4.14 -12.98
N VAL A 134 -3.83 4.06 -12.07
CA VAL A 134 -5.24 3.83 -12.43
C VAL A 134 -5.77 4.96 -13.30
N ALA A 135 -5.47 6.22 -12.99
CA ALA A 135 -5.85 7.39 -13.80
C ALA A 135 -5.29 7.31 -15.22
N LYS A 136 -4.00 6.96 -15.36
CA LYS A 136 -3.32 6.75 -16.66
C LYS A 136 -4.01 5.64 -17.47
N MET A 137 -4.32 4.51 -16.84
CA MET A 137 -5.02 3.38 -17.47
C MET A 137 -6.45 3.71 -17.89
N LEU A 138 -7.13 4.57 -17.14
CA LEU A 138 -8.46 5.08 -17.47
C LEU A 138 -8.44 6.21 -18.50
N LYS A 139 -7.25 6.67 -18.90
CA LYS A 139 -7.06 7.81 -19.82
C LYS A 139 -7.73 9.09 -19.28
N VAL A 140 -7.61 9.32 -17.98
CA VAL A 140 -7.99 10.60 -17.37
C VAL A 140 -7.10 11.69 -17.97
N LYS A 141 -7.63 12.91 -18.09
CA LYS A 141 -6.88 14.04 -18.64
C LYS A 141 -5.64 14.33 -17.80
N GLU A 142 -4.53 14.61 -18.46
CA GLU A 142 -3.23 14.86 -17.80
C GLU A 142 -3.29 16.04 -16.83
N GLU A 143 -4.13 17.04 -17.13
CA GLU A 143 -4.32 18.20 -16.25
C GLU A 143 -4.88 17.81 -14.87
N SER A 144 -5.58 16.66 -14.76
CA SER A 144 -6.10 16.13 -13.47
C SER A 144 -5.03 15.39 -12.66
N TYR A 145 -3.89 15.01 -13.20
CA TYR A 145 -2.93 14.16 -12.48
C TYR A 145 -2.35 14.85 -11.25
N ILE A 146 -2.05 16.15 -11.36
CA ILE A 146 -1.56 16.91 -10.21
C ILE A 146 -2.62 17.05 -9.12
N ASP A 147 -3.88 17.21 -9.48
CA ASP A 147 -4.99 17.25 -8.52
C ASP A 147 -5.17 15.91 -7.83
N ILE A 148 -5.06 14.80 -8.57
CA ILE A 148 -5.11 13.44 -8.02
C ILE A 148 -3.95 13.23 -7.05
N ALA A 149 -2.73 13.59 -7.43
CA ALA A 149 -1.55 13.43 -6.59
C ALA A 149 -1.65 14.24 -5.28
N ILE A 150 -2.01 15.52 -5.36
CA ILE A 150 -2.18 16.38 -4.17
C ILE A 150 -3.31 15.87 -3.29
N GLY A 151 -4.46 15.51 -3.88
CA GLY A 151 -5.60 14.96 -3.13
C GLY A 151 -5.23 13.67 -2.41
N ALA A 152 -4.53 12.76 -3.07
CA ALA A 152 -4.07 11.51 -2.49
C ALA A 152 -2.95 11.68 -1.45
N LEU A 153 -1.99 12.60 -1.66
CA LEU A 153 -0.95 12.89 -0.66
C LEU A 153 -1.48 13.52 0.63
N LEU A 154 -2.65 14.12 0.59
CA LEU A 154 -3.23 14.85 1.73
C LEU A 154 -4.49 14.18 2.31
N HIS A 155 -5.02 13.10 1.70
CA HIS A 155 -6.31 12.53 2.10
C HIS A 155 -6.36 12.18 3.58
N ASP A 156 -5.30 11.62 4.09
CA ASP A 156 -5.15 11.12 5.47
C ASP A 156 -4.41 12.08 6.43
N LEU A 157 -4.20 13.34 6.03
CA LEU A 157 -3.63 14.36 6.94
C LEU A 157 -4.35 14.38 8.29
N GLY A 158 -5.66 14.17 8.29
CA GLY A 158 -6.49 14.18 9.49
C GLY A 158 -6.18 13.07 10.49
N MET A 159 -5.56 11.97 10.08
CA MET A 159 -5.09 10.91 10.96
C MET A 159 -4.10 11.40 12.02
N ARG A 160 -3.44 12.51 11.77
CA ARG A 160 -2.53 13.16 12.71
C ARG A 160 -3.24 13.87 13.88
N TYR A 161 -4.54 14.07 13.77
CA TYR A 161 -5.35 14.79 14.78
C TYR A 161 -6.27 13.87 15.58
N ILE A 162 -6.40 12.59 15.20
CA ILE A 162 -7.18 11.61 15.95
C ILE A 162 -6.36 10.97 17.05
N THR A 163 -7.02 10.43 18.08
CA THR A 163 -6.38 9.83 19.25
C THR A 163 -6.59 8.33 19.36
N VAL A 164 -7.46 7.77 18.54
CA VAL A 164 -7.73 6.32 18.52
C VAL A 164 -6.72 5.57 17.64
N PRO A 165 -6.34 4.34 18.01
CA PRO A 165 -5.54 3.49 17.13
C PRO A 165 -6.33 3.21 15.84
N TYR A 166 -5.64 3.22 14.70
CA TYR A 166 -6.27 3.00 13.39
C TYR A 166 -5.64 1.81 12.62
N ILE A 167 -4.61 1.18 13.14
CA ILE A 167 -3.99 0.00 12.52
C ILE A 167 -4.73 -1.26 12.99
N ASN A 168 -5.14 -2.12 12.03
CA ASN A 168 -5.97 -3.31 12.25
C ASN A 168 -7.24 -2.98 13.08
N PHE A 169 -7.85 -1.86 12.74
CA PHE A 169 -9.04 -1.35 13.45
C PHE A 169 -10.29 -2.09 12.95
N ASP A 170 -10.85 -2.92 13.82
CA ASP A 170 -12.07 -3.66 13.51
C ASP A 170 -13.29 -2.83 13.91
N MET A 171 -13.85 -2.07 12.94
CA MET A 171 -14.97 -1.15 13.18
C MET A 171 -16.20 -1.82 13.79
N ASP A 172 -16.45 -3.09 13.47
CA ASP A 172 -17.65 -3.83 13.93
C ASP A 172 -17.54 -4.22 15.41
N ASN A 173 -16.30 -4.35 15.91
CA ASN A 173 -16.00 -4.75 17.29
C ASN A 173 -15.47 -3.60 18.16
N ARG A 174 -15.61 -2.34 17.71
CA ARG A 174 -15.19 -1.15 18.46
C ARG A 174 -16.36 -0.33 18.98
N PRO A 175 -16.19 0.39 20.10
CA PRO A 175 -17.19 1.35 20.57
C PRO A 175 -17.53 2.39 19.51
N ALA A 176 -18.82 2.74 19.40
CA ALA A 176 -19.29 3.74 18.43
C ALA A 176 -18.56 5.10 18.55
N SER A 177 -18.11 5.46 19.76
CA SER A 177 -17.31 6.67 20.00
C SER A 177 -15.94 6.61 19.34
N GLU A 178 -15.27 5.45 19.36
CA GLU A 178 -13.96 5.27 18.71
C GLU A 178 -14.13 5.27 17.17
N VAL A 179 -15.16 4.58 16.66
CA VAL A 179 -15.48 4.60 15.22
C VAL A 179 -15.80 6.03 14.75
N PHE A 180 -16.55 6.78 15.54
CA PHE A 180 -16.84 8.18 15.23
C PHE A 180 -15.57 9.05 15.25
N GLU A 181 -14.71 8.84 16.23
CA GLU A 181 -13.42 9.55 16.33
C GLU A 181 -12.53 9.27 15.12
N LEU A 182 -12.42 7.99 14.71
CA LEU A 182 -11.67 7.62 13.51
C LEU A 182 -12.23 8.34 12.27
N LYS A 183 -13.54 8.28 12.05
CA LYS A 183 -14.20 8.90 10.87
C LYS A 183 -14.04 10.42 10.78
N LYS A 184 -13.66 11.10 11.86
CA LYS A 184 -13.42 12.56 11.82
C LYS A 184 -12.21 12.95 10.99
N HIS A 185 -11.25 12.04 10.72
CA HIS A 185 -10.02 12.40 10.01
C HIS A 185 -10.30 13.10 8.67
N THR A 186 -11.35 12.70 7.93
CA THR A 186 -11.73 13.32 6.66
C THR A 186 -12.09 14.80 6.82
N ILE A 187 -12.89 15.11 7.82
CA ILE A 187 -13.32 16.49 8.13
C ILE A 187 -12.14 17.30 8.68
N LEU A 188 -11.31 16.68 9.55
CA LEU A 188 -10.15 17.35 10.14
C LEU A 188 -9.11 17.68 9.07
N ALA A 189 -8.85 16.75 8.13
CA ALA A 189 -8.00 17.00 6.98
C ALA A 189 -8.55 18.17 6.13
N TYR A 190 -9.83 18.10 5.73
CA TYR A 190 -10.45 19.14 4.94
C TYR A 190 -10.38 20.51 5.61
N SER A 191 -10.71 20.59 6.91
CA SER A 191 -10.67 21.84 7.67
C SER A 191 -9.24 22.41 7.77
N ALA A 192 -8.23 21.56 7.89
CA ALA A 192 -6.84 22.00 7.87
C ALA A 192 -6.42 22.60 6.53
N LEU A 193 -7.06 22.17 5.43
CA LEU A 193 -6.74 22.58 4.06
C LEU A 193 -7.68 23.67 3.51
N GLU A 194 -8.75 24.03 4.21
CA GLU A 194 -9.78 24.95 3.70
C GLU A 194 -9.21 26.29 3.24
N GLY A 195 -8.28 26.86 4.00
CA GLY A 195 -7.64 28.14 3.72
C GLY A 195 -6.38 28.06 2.83
N GLU A 196 -6.08 26.92 2.24
CA GLU A 196 -4.88 26.73 1.38
C GLU A 196 -5.23 27.00 -0.09
N ASP A 197 -4.93 28.21 -0.61
CA ASP A 197 -5.31 28.64 -1.96
C ASP A 197 -4.56 27.89 -3.07
N TRP A 198 -3.42 27.26 -2.76
CA TRP A 198 -2.62 26.48 -3.71
C TRP A 198 -3.22 25.09 -4.00
N ILE A 199 -4.17 24.61 -3.18
CA ILE A 199 -4.84 23.33 -3.35
C ILE A 199 -6.14 23.53 -4.11
N SER A 200 -6.28 22.78 -5.22
CA SER A 200 -7.49 22.88 -6.05
C SER A 200 -8.77 22.46 -5.30
N PRO A 201 -9.93 22.97 -5.69
CA PRO A 201 -11.20 22.51 -5.15
C PRO A 201 -11.42 20.99 -5.32
N VAL A 202 -10.90 20.41 -6.41
CA VAL A 202 -10.98 18.96 -6.69
C VAL A 202 -10.17 18.19 -5.66
N SER A 203 -8.90 18.55 -5.43
CA SER A 203 -8.05 17.91 -4.43
C SER A 203 -8.65 18.01 -3.01
N LYS A 204 -9.18 19.18 -2.62
CA LYS A 204 -9.88 19.35 -1.33
C LYS A 204 -11.12 18.45 -1.23
N LYS A 205 -11.88 18.31 -2.32
CA LYS A 205 -13.02 17.41 -2.37
C LYS A 205 -12.59 15.95 -2.26
N MET A 206 -11.51 15.55 -2.90
CA MET A 206 -10.94 14.20 -2.77
C MET A 206 -10.61 13.89 -1.30
N VAL A 207 -9.93 14.79 -0.61
CA VAL A 207 -9.59 14.67 0.82
C VAL A 207 -10.85 14.48 1.68
N LEU A 208 -11.90 15.26 1.45
CA LEU A 208 -13.12 15.16 2.23
C LEU A 208 -13.90 13.86 1.95
N SER A 209 -13.87 13.37 0.69
CA SER A 209 -14.81 12.36 0.20
C SER A 209 -14.19 10.98 -0.11
N HIS A 210 -12.94 10.70 0.28
CA HIS A 210 -12.31 9.43 -0.06
C HIS A 210 -12.98 8.21 0.61
N HIS A 211 -13.71 8.41 1.69
CA HIS A 211 -14.53 7.37 2.31
C HIS A 211 -16.02 7.43 1.92
N GLU A 212 -16.41 8.27 0.99
CA GLU A 212 -17.75 8.19 0.42
C GLU A 212 -17.92 6.94 -0.43
N ARG A 213 -19.14 6.46 -0.56
CA ARG A 213 -19.47 5.27 -1.33
C ARG A 213 -20.61 5.55 -2.31
N LYS A 214 -20.64 4.80 -3.40
CA LYS A 214 -21.61 4.97 -4.49
C LYS A 214 -23.06 4.81 -4.07
N ASP A 215 -23.34 3.98 -3.06
CA ASP A 215 -24.68 3.78 -2.51
C ASP A 215 -25.08 4.83 -1.47
N GLY A 216 -24.13 5.68 -1.03
CA GLY A 216 -24.32 6.69 0.01
C GLY A 216 -24.14 6.14 1.44
N SER A 217 -23.60 4.93 1.60
CA SER A 217 -23.30 4.36 2.92
C SER A 217 -21.99 4.91 3.53
N GLY A 218 -21.19 5.63 2.74
CA GLY A 218 -19.92 6.21 3.14
C GLY A 218 -20.03 7.35 4.15
N TYR A 219 -18.95 8.07 4.33
CA TYR A 219 -18.85 9.23 5.21
C TYR A 219 -17.86 10.26 4.64
N PRO A 220 -17.86 11.52 5.08
CA PRO A 220 -18.65 12.09 6.17
C PRO A 220 -20.04 12.60 5.74
N LEU A 221 -20.24 12.89 4.44
CA LEU A 221 -21.44 13.57 3.93
C LEU A 221 -22.53 12.59 3.47
N LYS A 222 -22.22 11.31 3.32
CA LYS A 222 -23.09 10.25 2.79
C LYS A 222 -23.61 10.59 1.38
N GLN A 223 -22.72 11.10 0.54
CA GLN A 223 -23.04 11.60 -0.80
C GLN A 223 -22.31 10.82 -1.87
N LYS A 224 -22.97 10.62 -3.01
CA LYS A 224 -22.33 10.07 -4.20
C LYS A 224 -21.42 11.10 -4.84
N THR A 225 -20.17 10.73 -5.08
CA THR A 225 -19.25 11.55 -5.87
C THR A 225 -19.40 11.21 -7.35
N LYS A 226 -19.35 12.23 -8.21
CA LYS A 226 -19.40 12.07 -9.67
C LYS A 226 -18.02 12.27 -10.31
N ASP A 227 -17.11 12.90 -9.59
CA ASP A 227 -15.77 13.22 -10.09
C ASP A 227 -14.95 11.96 -10.15
N ILE A 228 -14.32 11.75 -11.29
CA ILE A 228 -13.51 10.53 -11.53
C ILE A 228 -12.30 10.47 -10.58
N GLU A 229 -11.74 11.63 -10.25
CA GLU A 229 -10.62 11.79 -9.33
C GLU A 229 -10.97 11.26 -7.92
N CYS A 230 -12.12 11.68 -7.40
CA CYS A 230 -12.63 11.19 -6.11
C CYS A 230 -12.86 9.67 -6.14
N ASN A 231 -13.48 9.17 -7.20
CA ASN A 231 -13.79 7.75 -7.33
C ASN A 231 -12.52 6.88 -7.47
N ILE A 232 -11.48 7.39 -8.12
CA ILE A 232 -10.17 6.71 -8.20
C ILE A 232 -9.56 6.60 -6.81
N LEU A 233 -9.51 7.70 -6.06
CA LEU A 233 -8.96 7.69 -4.71
C LEU A 233 -9.73 6.73 -3.80
N GLN A 234 -11.06 6.74 -3.83
CA GLN A 234 -11.92 5.83 -3.04
C GLN A 234 -11.60 4.35 -3.27
N VAL A 235 -11.30 3.97 -4.51
CA VAL A 235 -10.97 2.58 -4.86
C VAL A 235 -9.56 2.22 -4.42
N CYS A 236 -8.58 3.08 -4.69
CA CYS A 236 -7.18 2.82 -4.38
C CYS A 236 -6.91 2.83 -2.88
N ASP A 237 -7.51 3.78 -2.17
CA ASP A 237 -7.47 3.87 -0.72
C ASP A 237 -8.08 2.64 -0.06
N ALA A 238 -9.32 2.28 -0.40
CA ALA A 238 -9.99 1.12 0.19
C ALA A 238 -9.22 -0.18 -0.06
N PHE A 239 -8.62 -0.36 -1.23
CA PHE A 239 -7.78 -1.52 -1.53
C PHE A 239 -6.53 -1.53 -0.64
N ASP A 240 -5.81 -0.41 -0.57
CA ASP A 240 -4.57 -0.33 0.20
C ASP A 240 -4.82 -0.46 1.71
N CYS A 241 -5.91 0.12 2.23
CA CYS A 241 -6.35 -0.09 3.60
C CYS A 241 -6.50 -1.57 3.96
N MET A 242 -7.12 -2.36 3.07
CA MET A 242 -7.33 -3.78 3.31
C MET A 242 -6.03 -4.59 3.37
N ILE A 243 -5.04 -4.28 2.54
CA ILE A 243 -3.77 -5.04 2.49
C ILE A 243 -2.72 -4.53 3.49
N SER A 244 -2.87 -3.31 4.00
CA SER A 244 -1.99 -2.72 5.01
C SER A 244 -2.56 -2.80 6.42
N GLY A 245 -3.87 -3.00 6.55
CA GLY A 245 -4.56 -2.92 7.85
C GLY A 245 -4.75 -1.49 8.34
N MET A 246 -4.66 -0.48 7.46
CA MET A 246 -5.08 0.88 7.80
C MET A 246 -6.61 0.88 7.97
N GLU A 247 -7.12 1.46 9.06
CA GLU A 247 -8.54 1.62 9.37
C GLU A 247 -9.41 0.34 9.36
N CYS A 248 -8.89 -0.78 8.97
CA CYS A 248 -9.59 -2.05 8.92
C CYS A 248 -8.67 -3.22 9.28
N LYS A 249 -9.24 -4.42 9.41
CA LYS A 249 -8.46 -5.64 9.58
C LYS A 249 -7.73 -5.99 8.29
N ARG A 250 -6.42 -6.25 8.38
CA ARG A 250 -5.60 -6.67 7.24
C ARG A 250 -6.05 -8.03 6.68
N ILE A 251 -6.14 -8.10 5.37
CA ILE A 251 -6.42 -9.33 4.59
C ILE A 251 -5.41 -9.48 3.46
N SER A 252 -5.40 -10.63 2.79
CA SER A 252 -4.51 -10.87 1.66
C SER A 252 -4.89 -10.03 0.43
N VAL A 253 -3.93 -9.82 -0.48
CA VAL A 253 -4.15 -9.10 -1.74
C VAL A 253 -5.27 -9.77 -2.55
N GLN A 254 -5.26 -11.12 -2.63
CA GLN A 254 -6.33 -11.87 -3.29
C GLN A 254 -7.70 -11.55 -2.67
N GLN A 255 -7.82 -11.65 -1.34
CA GLN A 255 -9.09 -11.37 -0.64
C GLN A 255 -9.52 -9.92 -0.82
N ALA A 256 -8.58 -8.97 -0.81
CA ALA A 256 -8.88 -7.56 -1.05
C ALA A 256 -9.44 -7.33 -2.46
N LEU A 257 -8.82 -7.90 -3.50
CA LEU A 257 -9.33 -7.81 -4.88
C LEU A 257 -10.70 -8.47 -5.03
N GLU A 258 -10.93 -9.64 -4.43
CA GLU A 258 -12.23 -10.32 -4.43
C GLU A 258 -13.29 -9.45 -3.76
N THR A 259 -13.01 -8.89 -2.59
CA THR A 259 -13.90 -7.97 -1.87
C THR A 259 -14.24 -6.73 -2.72
N MET A 260 -13.25 -6.15 -3.40
CA MET A 260 -13.45 -4.99 -4.28
C MET A 260 -14.34 -5.35 -5.48
N ILE A 261 -14.20 -6.54 -6.04
CA ILE A 261 -15.02 -7.03 -7.18
C ILE A 261 -16.47 -7.22 -6.74
N GLU A 262 -16.69 -7.84 -5.59
CA GLU A 262 -18.05 -8.04 -5.01
C GLU A 262 -18.72 -6.70 -4.70
N ALA A 263 -17.95 -5.72 -4.22
CA ALA A 263 -18.42 -4.37 -3.91
C ALA A 263 -18.58 -3.46 -5.15
N ALA A 264 -18.10 -3.90 -6.32
CA ALA A 264 -18.19 -3.13 -7.55
C ALA A 264 -19.65 -2.88 -7.96
N ASP A 265 -20.00 -1.65 -8.37
CA ASP A 265 -21.33 -1.08 -8.61
C ASP A 265 -22.19 -0.79 -7.37
N LEU A 266 -21.99 -1.49 -6.28
CA LEU A 266 -22.68 -1.17 -5.03
C LEU A 266 -21.94 -0.01 -4.31
N LEU A 267 -20.67 -0.22 -3.98
CA LEU A 267 -19.86 0.74 -3.21
C LEU A 267 -18.91 1.56 -4.08
N PHE A 268 -18.44 1.00 -5.20
CA PHE A 268 -17.39 1.57 -6.05
C PHE A 268 -17.78 1.63 -7.53
N GLU A 269 -17.11 2.48 -8.29
CA GLU A 269 -17.24 2.53 -9.73
C GLU A 269 -16.59 1.31 -10.39
N ARG A 270 -17.41 0.42 -10.99
CA ARG A 270 -16.97 -0.86 -11.61
C ARG A 270 -15.81 -0.69 -12.58
N LYS A 271 -15.79 0.37 -13.37
CA LYS A 271 -14.72 0.60 -14.35
C LYS A 271 -13.36 0.77 -13.69
N ILE A 272 -13.30 1.38 -12.50
CA ILE A 272 -12.07 1.61 -11.75
C ILE A 272 -11.62 0.29 -11.10
N VAL A 273 -12.54 -0.43 -10.47
CA VAL A 273 -12.26 -1.75 -9.89
C VAL A 273 -11.74 -2.73 -10.94
N LYS A 274 -12.30 -2.72 -12.16
CA LYS A 274 -11.79 -3.55 -13.27
C LYS A 274 -10.37 -3.20 -13.70
N VAL A 275 -10.00 -1.92 -13.67
CA VAL A 275 -8.61 -1.51 -13.94
C VAL A 275 -7.71 -2.02 -12.83
N LEU A 276 -8.06 -1.79 -11.57
CA LEU A 276 -7.31 -2.28 -10.41
C LEU A 276 -7.09 -3.79 -10.50
N GLN A 277 -8.14 -4.57 -10.74
CA GLN A 277 -8.08 -6.03 -10.92
C GLN A 277 -7.12 -6.46 -12.04
N LYS A 278 -7.06 -5.68 -13.12
CA LYS A 278 -6.20 -5.99 -14.25
C LYS A 278 -4.72 -5.72 -13.98
N ILE A 279 -4.43 -4.66 -13.23
CA ILE A 279 -3.05 -4.20 -13.01
C ILE A 279 -2.40 -4.75 -11.74
N VAL A 280 -3.16 -5.18 -10.75
CA VAL A 280 -2.62 -5.72 -9.49
C VAL A 280 -2.54 -7.24 -9.55
N ALA A 281 -1.38 -7.79 -9.23
CA ALA A 281 -1.17 -9.23 -9.12
C ALA A 281 -2.05 -9.84 -8.02
N TYR A 282 -2.84 -10.86 -8.34
CA TYR A 282 -3.63 -11.59 -7.32
C TYR A 282 -2.75 -12.34 -6.33
N TYR A 283 -1.62 -12.81 -6.81
CA TYR A 283 -0.64 -13.56 -6.04
C TYR A 283 0.72 -12.89 -6.24
N PRO A 284 1.11 -11.98 -5.35
CA PRO A 284 2.44 -11.34 -5.41
C PRO A 284 3.58 -12.36 -5.42
N VAL A 285 4.73 -11.99 -5.97
CA VAL A 285 5.94 -12.82 -5.94
C VAL A 285 6.27 -13.20 -4.49
N GLY A 286 6.67 -14.45 -4.27
CA GLY A 286 6.89 -15.00 -2.93
C GLY A 286 5.65 -15.64 -2.29
N THR A 287 4.46 -15.46 -2.87
CA THR A 287 3.24 -16.07 -2.33
C THR A 287 3.27 -17.60 -2.47
N LYS A 288 3.08 -18.31 -1.36
CA LYS A 288 2.88 -19.76 -1.37
C LYS A 288 1.45 -20.09 -1.79
N ILE A 289 1.29 -20.89 -2.84
CA ILE A 289 0.00 -21.27 -3.36
C ILE A 289 -0.13 -22.79 -3.47
N ARG A 290 -1.37 -23.27 -3.43
CA ARG A 290 -1.69 -24.66 -3.72
C ARG A 290 -2.45 -24.75 -5.05
N LEU A 291 -1.89 -25.51 -5.98
CA LEU A 291 -2.50 -25.73 -7.29
C LEU A 291 -3.71 -26.67 -7.17
N ASN A 292 -4.59 -26.62 -8.17
CA ASN A 292 -5.74 -27.52 -8.25
C ASN A 292 -5.33 -29.00 -8.45
N THR A 293 -4.09 -29.26 -8.87
CA THR A 293 -3.48 -30.60 -8.92
C THR A 293 -3.13 -31.16 -7.54
N GLY A 294 -3.16 -30.31 -6.49
CA GLY A 294 -2.78 -30.63 -5.12
C GLY A 294 -1.33 -30.30 -4.76
N GLU A 295 -0.51 -29.97 -5.73
CA GLU A 295 0.87 -29.52 -5.55
C GLU A 295 0.92 -28.15 -4.90
N THR A 296 1.98 -27.88 -4.15
CA THR A 296 2.27 -26.56 -3.58
C THR A 296 3.45 -25.96 -4.31
N GLY A 297 3.39 -24.67 -4.56
CA GLY A 297 4.47 -23.93 -5.21
C GLY A 297 4.56 -22.51 -4.66
N ILE A 298 5.55 -21.78 -5.15
CA ILE A 298 5.76 -20.36 -4.84
C ILE A 298 5.67 -19.55 -6.12
N VAL A 299 5.07 -18.38 -6.06
CA VAL A 299 5.02 -17.44 -7.18
C VAL A 299 6.41 -16.84 -7.37
N VAL A 300 7.00 -16.97 -8.57
CA VAL A 300 8.36 -16.53 -8.86
C VAL A 300 8.42 -15.33 -9.81
N CYS A 301 7.43 -15.15 -10.69
CA CYS A 301 7.27 -13.91 -11.47
C CYS A 301 5.84 -13.73 -11.96
N GLN A 302 5.51 -12.51 -12.37
CA GLN A 302 4.22 -12.18 -12.96
C GLN A 302 4.23 -12.43 -14.48
N THR A 303 3.05 -12.65 -15.05
CA THR A 303 2.79 -12.62 -16.49
C THR A 303 1.96 -11.38 -16.84
N ASP A 304 1.62 -11.21 -18.11
CA ASP A 304 0.66 -10.16 -18.54
C ASP A 304 -0.76 -10.35 -17.98
N ASN A 305 -1.00 -11.42 -17.25
CA ASN A 305 -2.31 -11.75 -16.67
C ASN A 305 -2.20 -11.79 -15.13
N SER A 306 -2.84 -10.84 -14.46
CA SER A 306 -2.78 -10.66 -13.01
C SER A 306 -3.19 -11.87 -12.15
N ILE A 307 -3.94 -12.84 -12.75
CA ILE A 307 -4.39 -14.06 -12.05
C ILE A 307 -3.61 -15.32 -12.44
N ARG A 308 -2.59 -15.21 -13.30
CA ARG A 308 -1.82 -16.35 -13.81
C ARG A 308 -0.32 -16.10 -13.72
N PRO A 309 0.25 -16.05 -12.51
CA PRO A 309 1.69 -15.93 -12.34
C PRO A 309 2.43 -17.19 -12.78
N VAL A 310 3.75 -17.11 -12.87
CA VAL A 310 4.63 -18.28 -12.96
C VAL A 310 4.88 -18.81 -11.55
N VAL A 311 4.79 -20.13 -11.41
CA VAL A 311 4.92 -20.84 -10.13
C VAL A 311 6.00 -21.88 -10.26
N ALA A 312 6.90 -21.95 -9.28
CA ALA A 312 7.94 -22.96 -9.17
C ALA A 312 7.69 -23.90 -7.98
#